data_a6180c6a940706f5f06860b9d4c34231
#
_entry.id   a6180c6a940706f5f06860b9d4c34231
#
_cell.length_a   1.000
_cell.length_b   1.000
_cell.length_c   1.000
_cell.angle_alpha   90.00
_cell.angle_beta   90.00
_cell.angle_gamma   90.00
#
_symmetry.space_group_name_H-M   'P 1'
#
loop_
_entity.id
_entity.type
_entity.pdbx_description
1 polymer ?
#
loop_
_entity_poly.entity_id
_entity_poly.type
_entity_poly.pdbx_seq_one_letter_code
_entity_poly.pdbx_strand_id
1 'polypeptide(L)'
;MKIDFKKGINFKPLKEIGINDKDGTKLLMAMMPFVNLELRGRIVKAFDETELKQVGEEAIKQGIKPEEGIYFLEKKYHVKTGRYFMEEMRLLLNDYVGIVAKMVKKVREGVDKVVKEEGEKLKEYDELIKKKQWNQASKLFEEIMRKK
;
A
#
# COMPACT_ATOMS: atom_id res chain seq x y z
N MET A 1 -1.06 -12.79 -9.36
CA MET A 1 -0.25 -11.65 -9.87
C MET A 1 0.99 -11.53 -8.98
N LYS A 2 2.14 -11.86 -9.53
CA LYS A 2 3.41 -11.69 -8.80
C LYS A 2 3.92 -10.28 -8.99
N ILE A 3 4.10 -9.57 -7.89
CA ILE A 3 4.68 -8.23 -7.91
C ILE A 3 6.21 -8.37 -7.89
N ASP A 4 6.86 -7.80 -8.89
CA ASP A 4 8.31 -7.69 -8.87
C ASP A 4 8.69 -6.42 -8.12
N PHE A 5 9.04 -6.57 -6.85
CA PHE A 5 9.43 -5.44 -5.99
C PHE A 5 10.72 -4.76 -6.43
N LYS A 6 11.47 -5.37 -7.36
CA LYS A 6 12.69 -4.77 -7.91
C LYS A 6 12.40 -3.76 -9.01
N LYS A 7 11.23 -3.85 -9.66
CA LYS A 7 10.84 -2.95 -10.74
C LYS A 7 9.85 -1.90 -10.28
N GLY A 8 10.21 -0.65 -10.44
CA GLY A 8 9.31 0.46 -10.19
C GLY A 8 9.16 0.87 -8.73
N ILE A 9 9.85 0.21 -7.79
CA ILE A 9 9.85 0.58 -6.38
C ILE A 9 11.16 1.30 -6.06
N ASN A 10 11.04 2.50 -5.50
CA ASN A 10 12.19 3.28 -5.07
C ASN A 10 12.49 3.01 -3.60
N PHE A 11 13.49 2.18 -3.33
CA PHE A 11 13.92 1.83 -1.98
C PHE A 11 14.85 2.85 -1.32
N LYS A 12 15.26 3.89 -2.04
CA LYS A 12 16.20 4.89 -1.54
C LYS A 12 15.78 5.49 -0.18
N PRO A 13 14.52 5.90 0.04
CA PRO A 13 14.13 6.42 1.35
C PRO A 13 14.32 5.41 2.48
N LEU A 14 14.12 4.12 2.23
CA LEU A 14 14.34 3.07 3.23
C LEU A 14 15.83 2.87 3.50
N LYS A 15 16.67 2.94 2.47
CA LYS A 15 18.14 2.84 2.63
C LYS A 15 18.67 3.97 3.51
N GLU A 16 18.11 5.17 3.38
CA GLU A 16 18.50 6.34 4.19
C GLU A 16 18.22 6.14 5.67
N ILE A 17 17.28 5.29 6.04
CA ILE A 17 16.98 4.95 7.44
C ILE A 17 17.57 3.59 7.87
N GLY A 18 18.48 3.03 7.07
CA GLY A 18 19.19 1.82 7.40
C GLY A 18 18.51 0.51 7.02
N ILE A 19 17.49 0.55 6.17
CA ILE A 19 16.79 -0.64 5.67
C ILE A 19 17.30 -0.95 4.27
N ASN A 20 17.97 -2.11 4.10
CA ASN A 20 18.46 -2.53 2.78
C ASN A 20 17.30 -3.05 1.91
N ASP A 21 17.58 -3.29 0.62
CA ASP A 21 16.55 -3.73 -0.34
C ASP A 21 15.89 -5.05 0.05
N LYS A 22 16.66 -5.98 0.61
CA LYS A 22 16.13 -7.27 1.06
C LYS A 22 15.13 -7.10 2.19
N ASP A 23 15.48 -6.31 3.19
CA ASP A 23 14.61 -6.03 4.34
C ASP A 23 13.43 -5.14 3.93
N GLY A 24 13.66 -4.19 3.02
CA GLY A 24 12.60 -3.36 2.45
C GLY A 24 11.55 -4.19 1.74
N THR A 25 11.98 -5.19 0.97
CA THR A 25 11.07 -6.12 0.31
C THR A 25 10.23 -6.90 1.33
N LYS A 26 10.85 -7.38 2.41
CA LYS A 26 10.14 -8.08 3.49
C LYS A 26 9.11 -7.19 4.17
N LEU A 27 9.46 -5.93 4.41
CA LEU A 27 8.54 -4.95 5.00
C LEU A 27 7.33 -4.73 4.09
N LEU A 28 7.56 -4.49 2.81
CA LEU A 28 6.47 -4.28 1.85
C LEU A 28 5.58 -5.52 1.71
N MET A 29 6.17 -6.71 1.71
CA MET A 29 5.39 -7.96 1.69
C MET A 29 4.49 -8.07 2.92
N ALA A 30 4.99 -7.70 4.09
CA ALA A 30 4.20 -7.71 5.32
C ALA A 30 3.06 -6.69 5.28
N MET A 31 3.23 -5.60 4.55
CA MET A 31 2.22 -4.56 4.38
C MET A 31 1.15 -4.89 3.33
N MET A 32 1.36 -5.93 2.52
CA MET A 32 0.47 -6.23 1.39
C MET A 32 -1.01 -6.37 1.74
N PRO A 33 -1.44 -6.98 2.86
CA PRO A 33 -2.86 -7.01 3.19
C PRO A 33 -3.49 -5.63 3.30
N PHE A 34 -2.80 -4.69 3.93
CA PHE A 34 -3.24 -3.30 4.02
C PHE A 34 -3.19 -2.60 2.66
N VAL A 35 -2.11 -2.79 1.91
CA VAL A 35 -1.94 -2.22 0.58
C VAL A 35 -3.06 -2.69 -0.36
N ASN A 36 -3.41 -3.96 -0.31
CA ASN A 36 -4.48 -4.51 -1.15
C ASN A 36 -5.84 -3.89 -0.81
N LEU A 37 -6.12 -3.63 0.47
CA LEU A 37 -7.35 -2.95 0.87
C LEU A 37 -7.41 -1.53 0.32
N GLU A 38 -6.30 -0.79 0.41
CA GLU A 38 -6.20 0.56 -0.11
C GLU A 38 -6.34 0.58 -1.64
N LEU A 39 -5.73 -0.39 -2.31
CA LEU A 39 -5.84 -0.52 -3.77
C LEU A 39 -7.30 -0.75 -4.19
N ARG A 40 -7.99 -1.67 -3.50
CA ARG A 40 -9.42 -1.92 -3.75
C ARG A 40 -10.24 -0.64 -3.58
N GLY A 41 -9.97 0.11 -2.51
CA GLY A 41 -10.65 1.37 -2.25
C GLY A 41 -10.46 2.37 -3.39
N ARG A 42 -9.26 2.51 -3.90
CA ARG A 42 -8.96 3.39 -5.04
C ARG A 42 -9.67 2.95 -6.31
N ILE A 43 -9.68 1.65 -6.59
CA ILE A 43 -10.35 1.08 -7.77
C ILE A 43 -11.85 1.32 -7.70
N VAL A 44 -12.47 1.03 -6.55
CA VAL A 44 -13.92 1.20 -6.37
C VAL A 44 -14.30 2.67 -6.47
N LYS A 45 -13.49 3.59 -5.93
CA LYS A 45 -13.73 5.04 -6.02
C LYS A 45 -13.65 5.58 -7.44
N ALA A 46 -12.93 4.92 -8.34
CA ALA A 46 -12.85 5.33 -9.74
C ALA A 46 -14.17 5.09 -10.49
N PHE A 47 -15.06 4.23 -9.96
CA PHE A 47 -16.35 3.92 -10.53
C PHE A 47 -17.45 4.34 -9.55
N ASP A 48 -18.55 4.91 -10.06
CA ASP A 48 -19.75 5.09 -9.22
C ASP A 48 -20.52 3.76 -9.14
N GLU A 49 -21.55 3.71 -8.29
CA GLU A 49 -22.36 2.48 -8.09
C GLU A 49 -23.01 2.01 -9.38
N THR A 50 -23.48 2.93 -10.20
CA THR A 50 -24.11 2.61 -11.49
C THR A 50 -23.10 1.97 -12.43
N GLU A 51 -21.90 2.54 -12.53
CA GLU A 51 -20.83 2.01 -13.36
C GLU A 51 -20.39 0.61 -12.93
N LEU A 52 -20.24 0.39 -11.61
CA LEU A 52 -19.88 -0.93 -11.08
C LEU A 52 -20.94 -1.98 -11.41
N LYS A 53 -22.23 -1.60 -11.28
CA LYS A 53 -23.34 -2.47 -11.62
C LYS A 53 -23.32 -2.82 -13.11
N GLN A 54 -23.06 -1.84 -13.97
CA GLN A 54 -22.97 -2.04 -15.42
C GLN A 54 -21.82 -2.97 -15.80
N VAL A 55 -20.66 -2.81 -15.14
CA VAL A 55 -19.50 -3.70 -15.34
C VAL A 55 -19.86 -5.14 -14.97
N GLY A 56 -20.53 -5.33 -13.83
CA GLY A 56 -20.99 -6.66 -13.40
C GLY A 56 -21.97 -7.30 -14.38
N GLU A 57 -22.95 -6.54 -14.85
CA GLU A 57 -23.95 -7.01 -15.83
C GLU A 57 -23.29 -7.37 -17.16
N GLU A 58 -22.36 -6.55 -17.63
CA GLU A 58 -21.63 -6.80 -18.86
C GLU A 58 -20.77 -8.05 -18.76
N ALA A 59 -20.11 -8.25 -17.61
CA ALA A 59 -19.31 -9.46 -17.37
C ALA A 59 -20.19 -10.73 -17.44
N ILE A 60 -21.38 -10.69 -16.85
CA ILE A 60 -22.33 -11.81 -16.92
C ILE A 60 -22.77 -12.08 -18.35
N LYS A 61 -23.11 -11.04 -19.10
CA LYS A 61 -23.51 -11.16 -20.52
C LYS A 61 -22.41 -11.77 -21.39
N GLN A 62 -21.16 -11.45 -21.11
CA GLN A 62 -20.02 -11.97 -21.87
C GLN A 62 -19.54 -13.33 -21.40
N GLY A 63 -20.18 -13.91 -20.37
CA GLY A 63 -19.83 -15.21 -19.84
C GLY A 63 -18.46 -15.21 -19.12
N ILE A 64 -18.07 -14.07 -18.56
CA ILE A 64 -16.81 -13.95 -17.82
C ILE A 64 -16.89 -14.79 -16.56
N LYS A 65 -15.94 -15.68 -16.35
CA LYS A 65 -15.86 -16.54 -15.17
C LYS A 65 -15.47 -15.69 -13.94
N PRO A 66 -15.91 -16.06 -12.72
CA PRO A 66 -15.56 -15.33 -11.50
C PRO A 66 -14.06 -15.10 -11.33
N GLU A 67 -13.23 -16.11 -11.66
CA GLU A 67 -11.76 -15.98 -11.56
C GLU A 67 -11.15 -15.02 -12.58
N GLU A 68 -11.88 -14.69 -13.65
CA GLU A 68 -11.47 -13.75 -14.67
C GLU A 68 -12.03 -12.35 -14.45
N GLY A 69 -12.92 -12.21 -13.47
CA GLY A 69 -13.62 -10.95 -13.20
C GLY A 69 -12.69 -9.78 -12.89
N ILE A 70 -11.58 -10.06 -12.19
CA ILE A 70 -10.62 -9.00 -11.84
C ILE A 70 -9.92 -8.45 -13.08
N TYR A 71 -9.60 -9.30 -14.06
CA TYR A 71 -8.99 -8.85 -15.31
C TYR A 71 -9.95 -8.04 -16.16
N PHE A 72 -11.22 -8.43 -16.14
CA PHE A 72 -12.28 -7.68 -16.81
C PHE A 72 -12.43 -6.29 -16.19
N LEU A 73 -12.46 -6.21 -14.87
CA LEU A 73 -12.53 -4.94 -14.17
C LEU A 73 -11.29 -4.08 -14.46
N GLU A 74 -10.12 -4.69 -14.53
CA GLU A 74 -8.88 -3.97 -14.86
C GLU A 74 -8.96 -3.33 -16.25
N LYS A 75 -9.48 -4.04 -17.24
CA LYS A 75 -9.67 -3.47 -18.58
C LYS A 75 -10.57 -2.24 -18.54
N LYS A 76 -11.67 -2.30 -17.81
CA LYS A 76 -12.59 -1.17 -17.63
C LYS A 76 -11.92 -0.01 -16.91
N TYR A 77 -11.15 -0.33 -15.87
CA TYR A 77 -10.37 0.65 -15.12
C TYR A 77 -9.35 1.36 -16.02
N HIS A 78 -8.65 0.60 -16.85
CA HIS A 78 -7.67 1.15 -17.78
C HIS A 78 -8.33 2.09 -18.80
N VAL A 79 -9.48 1.71 -19.34
CA VAL A 79 -10.23 2.56 -20.28
C VAL A 79 -10.64 3.88 -19.60
N LYS A 80 -11.06 3.82 -18.35
CA LYS A 80 -11.54 5.00 -17.63
C LYS A 80 -10.41 5.92 -17.15
N THR A 81 -9.31 5.35 -16.63
CA THR A 81 -8.25 6.10 -15.95
C THR A 81 -6.95 6.21 -16.72
N GLY A 82 -6.75 5.37 -17.74
CA GLY A 82 -5.48 5.23 -18.45
C GLY A 82 -4.43 4.42 -17.70
N ARG A 83 -4.78 3.84 -16.54
CA ARG A 83 -3.84 3.11 -15.68
C ARG A 83 -4.25 1.66 -15.49
N TYR A 84 -3.25 0.79 -15.28
CA TYR A 84 -3.45 -0.59 -14.88
C TYR A 84 -3.35 -0.72 -13.37
N PHE A 85 -3.90 -1.80 -12.81
CA PHE A 85 -3.84 -2.06 -11.36
C PHE A 85 -2.40 -2.13 -10.85
N MET A 86 -1.50 -2.72 -11.65
CA MET A 86 -0.08 -2.82 -11.29
C MET A 86 0.57 -1.43 -11.13
N GLU A 87 0.21 -0.49 -12.00
CA GLU A 87 0.71 0.89 -11.89
C GLU A 87 0.21 1.57 -10.62
N GLU A 88 -1.08 1.40 -10.30
CA GLU A 88 -1.64 1.93 -9.05
C GLU A 88 -0.96 1.30 -7.83
N MET A 89 -0.69 0.00 -7.90
CA MET A 89 0.02 -0.71 -6.83
C MET A 89 1.42 -0.14 -6.61
N ARG A 90 2.17 0.11 -7.69
CA ARG A 90 3.51 0.70 -7.60
C ARG A 90 3.49 2.10 -7.01
N LEU A 91 2.54 2.93 -7.44
CA LEU A 91 2.38 4.28 -6.88
C LEU A 91 2.10 4.21 -5.38
N LEU A 92 1.20 3.32 -4.99
CA LEU A 92 0.82 3.14 -3.59
C LEU A 92 1.99 2.65 -2.74
N LEU A 93 2.73 1.67 -3.24
CA LEU A 93 3.92 1.15 -2.53
C LEU A 93 5.00 2.21 -2.38
N ASN A 94 5.25 3.00 -3.42
CA ASN A 94 6.22 4.09 -3.35
C ASN A 94 5.79 5.17 -2.35
N ASP A 95 4.48 5.48 -2.28
CA ASP A 95 3.95 6.40 -1.30
C ASP A 95 4.19 5.88 0.13
N TYR A 96 3.95 4.60 0.35
CA TYR A 96 4.14 3.99 1.68
C TYR A 96 5.61 3.92 2.08
N VAL A 97 6.51 3.64 1.15
CA VAL A 97 7.96 3.73 1.40
C VAL A 97 8.32 5.12 1.93
N GLY A 98 7.81 6.16 1.28
CA GLY A 98 8.02 7.54 1.71
C GLY A 98 7.45 7.83 3.10
N ILE A 99 6.25 7.34 3.39
CA ILE A 99 5.58 7.54 4.69
C ILE A 99 6.37 6.83 5.80
N VAL A 100 6.77 5.58 5.58
CA VAL A 100 7.58 4.82 6.54
C VAL A 100 8.87 5.56 6.86
N ALA A 101 9.57 6.01 5.83
CA ALA A 101 10.82 6.76 6.01
C ALA A 101 10.62 8.03 6.83
N LYS A 102 9.55 8.78 6.57
CA LYS A 102 9.23 9.99 7.33
C LYS A 102 8.91 9.69 8.79
N MET A 103 8.16 8.62 9.06
CA MET A 103 7.80 8.22 10.42
C MET A 103 9.05 7.88 11.23
N VAL A 104 9.95 7.09 10.67
CA VAL A 104 11.19 6.68 11.33
C VAL A 104 12.12 7.90 11.55
N LYS A 105 12.25 8.77 10.55
CA LYS A 105 13.05 9.99 10.66
C LYS A 105 12.56 10.91 11.76
N LYS A 106 11.25 11.09 11.89
CA LYS A 106 10.65 11.91 12.96
C LYS A 106 11.08 11.43 14.34
N VAL A 107 11.04 10.11 14.56
CA VAL A 107 11.45 9.53 15.84
C VAL A 107 12.93 9.78 16.12
N ARG A 108 13.78 9.53 15.11
CA ARG A 108 15.24 9.63 15.27
C ARG A 108 15.71 11.08 15.42
N GLU A 109 14.98 12.02 14.85
CA GLU A 109 15.30 13.45 14.96
C GLU A 109 14.75 14.10 16.24
N GLY A 110 14.02 13.33 17.07
CA GLY A 110 13.50 13.80 18.35
C GLY A 110 12.48 14.91 18.23
N VAL A 111 11.43 14.68 17.44
CA VAL A 111 10.42 15.72 17.19
C VAL A 111 9.54 15.93 18.42
N ASP A 112 9.77 17.01 19.16
CA ASP A 112 9.02 17.39 20.36
C ASP A 112 7.59 17.88 20.06
N LYS A 113 7.25 18.00 18.78
CA LYS A 113 5.97 18.58 18.33
C LYS A 113 4.86 17.58 18.07
N VAL A 114 5.13 16.28 18.25
CA VAL A 114 4.14 15.24 18.04
C VAL A 114 3.31 15.05 19.30
N VAL A 115 2.00 14.92 19.15
CA VAL A 115 1.12 14.57 20.26
C VAL A 115 1.70 13.32 20.97
N LYS A 116 1.80 13.37 22.29
CA LYS A 116 2.47 12.35 23.10
C LYS A 116 2.07 10.91 22.73
N GLU A 117 0.78 10.67 22.53
CA GLU A 117 0.24 9.36 22.16
C GLU A 117 0.74 8.90 20.78
N GLU A 118 0.75 9.80 19.80
CA GLU A 118 1.26 9.51 18.46
C GLU A 118 2.77 9.26 18.50
N GLY A 119 3.50 10.06 19.30
CA GLY A 119 4.94 9.89 19.48
C GLY A 119 5.32 8.53 20.04
N GLU A 120 4.54 8.01 20.98
CA GLU A 120 4.77 6.67 21.56
C GLU A 120 4.60 5.58 20.51
N LYS A 121 3.58 5.68 19.65
CA LYS A 121 3.35 4.73 18.56
C LYS A 121 4.45 4.77 17.51
N LEU A 122 4.94 5.95 17.19
CA LEU A 122 6.04 6.10 16.24
C LEU A 122 7.33 5.51 16.80
N LYS A 123 7.60 5.68 18.10
CA LYS A 123 8.76 5.06 18.76
C LYS A 123 8.66 3.53 18.76
N GLU A 124 7.48 3.00 19.07
CA GLU A 124 7.23 1.56 19.01
C GLU A 124 7.44 1.03 17.60
N TYR A 125 6.95 1.76 16.59
CA TYR A 125 7.15 1.40 15.20
C TYR A 125 8.63 1.31 14.83
N ASP A 126 9.43 2.32 15.21
CA ASP A 126 10.87 2.32 14.95
C ASP A 126 11.58 1.13 15.63
N GLU A 127 11.18 0.79 16.87
CA GLU A 127 11.72 -0.39 17.56
C GLU A 127 11.40 -1.69 16.82
N LEU A 128 10.17 -1.83 16.31
CA LEU A 128 9.78 -3.00 15.52
C LEU A 128 10.59 -3.10 14.23
N ILE A 129 10.84 -1.98 13.57
CA ILE A 129 11.69 -1.90 12.37
C ILE A 129 13.12 -2.34 12.69
N LYS A 130 13.70 -1.83 13.79
CA LYS A 130 15.05 -2.21 14.22
C LYS A 130 15.16 -3.70 14.53
N LYS A 131 14.12 -4.28 15.12
CA LYS A 131 14.07 -5.71 15.45
C LYS A 131 13.64 -6.58 14.26
N LYS A 132 13.38 -5.98 13.13
CA LYS A 132 12.96 -6.66 11.89
C LYS A 132 11.68 -7.48 12.08
N GLN A 133 10.78 -7.00 12.93
CA GLN A 133 9.48 -7.62 13.18
C GLN A 133 8.45 -7.02 12.21
N TRP A 134 8.55 -7.42 10.95
CA TRP A 134 7.83 -6.81 9.84
C TRP A 134 6.31 -6.93 9.95
N ASN A 135 5.80 -8.09 10.36
CA ASN A 135 4.36 -8.30 10.50
C ASN A 135 3.76 -7.42 11.59
N GLN A 136 4.44 -7.30 12.73
CA GLN A 136 4.00 -6.45 13.84
C GLN A 136 4.10 -4.97 13.45
N ALA A 137 5.18 -4.57 12.79
CA ALA A 137 5.35 -3.22 12.28
C ALA A 137 4.24 -2.86 11.30
N SER A 138 3.86 -3.78 10.42
CA SER A 138 2.79 -3.57 9.44
C SER A 138 1.43 -3.36 10.12
N LYS A 139 1.12 -4.10 11.17
CA LYS A 139 -0.12 -3.93 11.94
C LYS A 139 -0.16 -2.58 12.64
N LEU A 140 0.95 -2.18 13.23
CA LEU A 140 1.04 -0.87 13.90
C LEU A 140 0.93 0.27 12.88
N PHE A 141 1.56 0.13 11.73
CA PHE A 141 1.42 1.08 10.61
C PHE A 141 -0.05 1.28 10.23
N GLU A 142 -0.79 0.18 10.10
CA GLU A 142 -2.22 0.21 9.79
C GLU A 142 -3.00 0.99 10.86
N GLU A 143 -2.72 0.77 12.14
CA GLU A 143 -3.35 1.52 13.23
C GLU A 143 -3.05 3.01 13.14
N ILE A 144 -1.80 3.37 12.90
CA ILE A 144 -1.38 4.77 12.77
C ILE A 144 -2.11 5.44 11.60
N MET A 145 -2.19 4.77 10.47
CA MET A 145 -2.85 5.31 9.27
C MET A 145 -4.36 5.47 9.45
N ARG A 146 -5.02 4.56 10.17
CA ARG A 146 -6.46 4.63 10.40
C ARG A 146 -6.89 5.80 11.27
N LYS A 147 -6.01 6.29 12.14
CA LYS A 147 -6.31 7.42 13.05
C LYS A 147 -6.15 8.79 12.38
N LYS A 148 -5.71 8.79 11.16
CA LYS A 148 -5.65 10.01 10.35
C LYS A 148 -6.90 10.06 9.47
#